data_e72fd69646d0c19fa37b5797dec0531b
#
_entry.id   e72fd69646d0c19fa37b5797dec0531b
#
_cell.length_a   1.000
_cell.length_b   1.000
_cell.length_c   1.000
_cell.angle_alpha   90.00
_cell.angle_beta   90.00
_cell.angle_gamma   90.00
#
_symmetry.space_group_name_H-M   'P 1'
#
loop_
_entity.id
_entity.type
_entity.pdbx_description
1 polymer ?
#
loop_
_entity_poly.entity_id
_entity_poly.type
_entity_poly.pdbx_seq_one_letter_code
_entity_poly.pdbx_strand_id
1 'polypeptide(L)'
;MKSIWLASACILAMPGIAAAQSTLPSATSPAAAPPAGASTQAAPAAVAPDNGPNNDIVITATRRSESLSNVPIAVSAVSAQALQNSGANDIRALNQLAPSLLLSSTGNEANASARIRGIGTVGDNPGLESSVALFIDGVYRSRTGAGLDELGQLERVEVLRGPQGTLFGRNASAGLINIITAKPSFEIGGNADATYGNYNYIRLAGGVTGPIIADKLAARIDATYVKRDGFYRDITGTDGEDNNRNRYFVRGQLLFTPTPDVTLRLIGDYSHRSEKCCAAVYISTRETSDPTANPTTPGFNTDHAVVTNPSNRIVDILTSLGNVFPTPGDPYSRQVAVTPGRTYRNTTTDWGGSGQLDWNLGAVKLTSITAYREYKAGGAADTDYTNVDISYRADNGNSYRRFKTFTQEVRLNGTLFNDRLDYLVGGFYSKEKLQLAGNDKFGTQYGAFASCRLVATIFGPSAALRNPAAPGCLSPVGRATLLGAFGPAGPSLAAGFDRLSTINDVGDNLALYNQDSENY
;
A
#
# COMPACT_ATOMS: atom_id res chain seq x y z
N MET A 1 -41.84 28.62 -5.44
CA MET A 1 -42.08 29.88 -4.71
C MET A 1 -41.06 30.04 -3.59
N LYS A 2 -40.39 31.17 -3.65
CA LYS A 2 -39.57 31.83 -2.59
C LYS A 2 -38.19 31.24 -2.28
N SER A 3 -37.23 31.86 -2.92
CA SER A 3 -35.82 32.01 -2.62
C SER A 3 -35.56 32.68 -1.28
N ILE A 4 -34.52 32.29 -0.55
CA ILE A 4 -33.84 33.15 0.40
C ILE A 4 -32.35 33.07 0.13
N TRP A 5 -31.79 34.21 -0.30
CA TRP A 5 -30.36 34.50 -0.42
C TRP A 5 -29.87 35.04 0.94
N LEU A 6 -28.70 34.57 1.36
CA LEU A 6 -27.88 35.29 2.32
C LEU A 6 -26.43 35.30 1.84
N ALA A 7 -26.06 36.44 1.29
CA ALA A 7 -24.69 36.80 0.99
C ALA A 7 -24.09 37.48 2.23
N SER A 8 -22.87 37.13 2.60
CA SER A 8 -22.02 37.93 3.43
C SER A 8 -20.60 37.93 2.89
N ALA A 9 -20.24 39.05 2.30
CA ALA A 9 -18.91 39.37 1.85
C ALA A 9 -18.08 39.90 3.02
N CYS A 10 -16.88 39.38 3.23
CA CYS A 10 -15.82 40.04 3.98
C CYS A 10 -14.61 40.23 3.06
N ILE A 11 -14.42 41.45 2.64
CA ILE A 11 -13.22 41.95 1.97
C ILE A 11 -12.21 42.30 3.06
N LEU A 12 -11.03 41.72 3.02
CA LEU A 12 -9.87 42.21 3.74
C LEU A 12 -8.73 42.48 2.76
N ALA A 13 -8.37 43.76 2.73
CA ALA A 13 -7.30 44.32 1.92
C ALA A 13 -5.92 43.89 2.43
N MET A 14 -5.02 43.48 1.52
CA MET A 14 -3.60 43.36 1.81
C MET A 14 -2.83 44.52 1.21
N PRO A 15 -1.86 45.13 1.93
CA PRO A 15 -0.94 46.10 1.37
C PRO A 15 0.21 45.40 0.63
N GLY A 16 0.61 45.96 -0.51
CA GLY A 16 1.69 45.48 -1.35
C GLY A 16 3.07 45.63 -0.69
N ILE A 17 3.94 44.69 -1.04
CA ILE A 17 5.37 44.76 -0.76
C ILE A 17 6.13 44.89 -2.08
N ALA A 18 6.93 45.95 -2.12
CA ALA A 18 7.76 46.34 -3.23
C ALA A 18 8.93 45.39 -3.44
N ALA A 19 9.27 45.16 -4.73
CA ALA A 19 10.46 44.47 -5.15
C ALA A 19 11.71 45.34 -4.89
N ALA A 20 12.75 44.70 -4.33
CA ALA A 20 14.10 45.24 -4.35
C ALA A 20 15.03 44.19 -5.01
N GLN A 21 15.52 44.55 -6.20
CA GLN A 21 16.66 43.90 -6.85
C GLN A 21 17.95 44.31 -6.10
N SER A 22 18.83 43.37 -5.83
CA SER A 22 20.23 43.68 -5.59
C SER A 22 21.14 42.66 -6.23
N THR A 23 22.08 43.21 -6.96
CA THR A 23 23.15 42.69 -7.76
C THR A 23 24.25 42.01 -6.91
N LEU A 24 24.84 40.94 -7.47
CA LEU A 24 26.09 40.32 -7.03
C LEU A 24 27.32 41.25 -7.22
N PRO A 25 28.37 41.13 -6.41
CA PRO A 25 29.68 40.93 -6.98
C PRO A 25 30.48 39.78 -6.35
N SER A 26 31.30 39.15 -7.18
CA SER A 26 32.36 38.21 -6.85
C SER A 26 33.49 38.88 -6.07
N ALA A 27 34.12 38.16 -5.15
CA ALA A 27 35.57 38.09 -5.03
C ALA A 27 36.07 37.27 -3.82
N THR A 28 36.98 36.34 -4.09
CA THR A 28 38.24 35.94 -3.43
C THR A 28 38.26 35.59 -1.93
N SER A 29 38.68 34.32 -1.69
CA SER A 29 39.32 33.82 -0.44
C SER A 29 40.57 34.61 0.00
N PRO A 30 40.86 34.62 1.29
CA PRO A 30 41.93 33.77 1.80
C PRO A 30 41.63 33.10 3.15
N ALA A 31 42.42 32.04 3.40
CA ALA A 31 42.41 31.18 4.57
C ALA A 31 42.87 31.87 5.86
N ALA A 32 42.26 31.51 6.98
CA ALA A 32 42.87 31.57 8.32
C ALA A 32 42.14 30.64 9.30
N ALA A 33 42.92 30.01 10.15
CA ALA A 33 42.65 28.91 11.06
C ALA A 33 41.77 29.29 12.29
N PRO A 34 41.37 28.30 13.14
CA PRO A 34 40.16 28.31 13.93
C PRO A 34 40.29 28.93 15.33
N PRO A 35 39.18 29.21 15.97
CA PRO A 35 39.11 28.98 17.41
C PRO A 35 37.96 28.05 17.79
N ALA A 36 38.27 27.23 18.76
CA ALA A 36 37.40 26.33 19.46
C ALA A 36 36.21 27.04 20.12
N GLY A 37 35.07 26.41 20.03
CA GLY A 37 33.85 26.83 20.69
C GLY A 37 32.70 25.92 20.24
N ALA A 38 32.71 24.65 20.64
CA ALA A 38 31.59 23.74 20.43
C ALA A 38 30.44 24.18 21.31
N SER A 39 29.52 24.95 20.76
CA SER A 39 28.13 24.97 21.26
C SER A 39 27.43 23.76 20.66
N THR A 40 27.28 22.73 21.46
CA THR A 40 26.32 21.63 21.23
C THR A 40 24.94 22.23 21.08
N GLN A 41 24.54 22.43 19.83
CA GLN A 41 23.16 22.69 19.50
C GLN A 41 22.40 21.38 19.76
N ALA A 42 21.72 21.31 20.91
CA ALA A 42 20.83 20.23 21.24
C ALA A 42 19.83 20.09 20.09
N ALA A 43 19.72 18.89 19.54
CA ALA A 43 18.63 18.54 18.65
C ALA A 43 17.30 18.99 19.29
N PRO A 44 16.33 19.51 18.51
CA PRO A 44 15.02 19.85 19.08
C PRO A 44 14.51 18.62 19.80
N ALA A 45 14.37 18.72 21.11
CA ALA A 45 13.69 17.71 21.90
C ALA A 45 12.32 17.52 21.25
N ALA A 46 12.00 16.27 20.89
CA ALA A 46 10.66 15.92 20.52
C ALA A 46 9.75 16.48 21.60
N VAL A 47 8.86 17.37 21.22
CA VAL A 47 7.87 17.94 22.13
C VAL A 47 7.07 16.75 22.65
N ALA A 48 7.37 16.34 23.87
CA ALA A 48 6.53 15.40 24.58
C ALA A 48 5.16 16.07 24.68
N PRO A 49 4.06 15.37 24.36
CA PRO A 49 2.73 15.93 24.60
C PRO A 49 2.64 16.30 26.07
N ASP A 50 2.19 17.52 26.33
CA ASP A 50 1.90 18.01 27.68
C ASP A 50 0.75 17.15 28.25
N ASN A 51 1.12 16.08 28.88
CA ASN A 51 0.23 15.24 29.68
C ASN A 51 0.15 15.93 31.03
N GLY A 52 -0.95 16.65 31.28
CA GLY A 52 -1.29 17.10 32.63
C GLY A 52 -1.21 15.93 33.62
N PRO A 53 -1.17 16.18 34.91
CA PRO A 53 -0.61 15.27 35.94
C PRO A 53 -1.30 13.90 36.14
N ASN A 54 -2.15 13.41 35.22
CA ASN A 54 -2.84 12.10 35.34
C ASN A 54 -3.11 11.38 34.00
N ASN A 55 -2.40 11.67 32.91
CA ASN A 55 -2.59 10.94 31.65
C ASN A 55 -1.55 9.81 31.47
N ASP A 56 -1.66 8.79 32.32
CA ASP A 56 -0.91 7.55 32.12
C ASP A 56 -1.45 6.84 30.87
N ILE A 57 -0.59 6.64 29.86
CA ILE A 57 -0.99 5.96 28.62
C ILE A 57 -1.19 4.48 28.94
N VAL A 58 -2.44 4.02 28.96
CA VAL A 58 -2.78 2.61 29.13
C VAL A 58 -2.66 1.90 27.80
N ILE A 59 -1.94 0.79 27.79
CA ILE A 59 -1.72 -0.06 26.62
C ILE A 59 -2.18 -1.50 26.88
N THR A 60 -2.28 -2.28 25.81
CA THR A 60 -2.69 -3.70 25.85
C THR A 60 -1.60 -4.64 25.33
N ALA A 61 -0.36 -4.18 25.37
CA ALA A 61 0.82 -4.88 24.86
C ALA A 61 1.09 -6.24 25.53
N THR A 62 0.64 -6.42 26.76
CA THR A 62 0.77 -7.69 27.53
C THR A 62 -0.51 -8.52 27.52
N ARG A 63 -1.48 -8.21 26.62
CA ARG A 63 -2.85 -8.77 26.62
C ARG A 63 -3.64 -8.39 27.88
N ARG A 64 -3.14 -7.44 28.67
CA ARG A 64 -3.78 -6.80 29.81
C ARG A 64 -3.75 -5.28 29.64
N SER A 65 -4.66 -4.57 30.29
CA SER A 65 -4.62 -3.11 30.33
C SER A 65 -3.64 -2.69 31.42
N GLU A 66 -2.50 -2.15 31.01
CA GLU A 66 -1.42 -1.73 31.91
C GLU A 66 -0.89 -0.36 31.50
N SER A 67 -0.35 0.39 32.47
CA SER A 67 0.36 1.63 32.18
C SER A 67 1.59 1.33 31.32
N LEU A 68 1.85 2.19 30.31
CA LEU A 68 3.02 2.09 29.46
C LEU A 68 4.33 2.05 30.27
N SER A 69 4.39 2.77 31.40
CA SER A 69 5.55 2.82 32.28
C SER A 69 5.86 1.48 32.98
N ASN A 70 4.85 0.62 33.13
CA ASN A 70 4.97 -0.65 33.88
C ASN A 70 5.21 -1.86 32.96
N VAL A 71 5.18 -1.68 31.64
CA VAL A 71 5.31 -2.78 30.69
C VAL A 71 6.77 -3.03 30.33
N PRO A 72 7.32 -4.25 30.57
CA PRO A 72 8.73 -4.56 30.31
C PRO A 72 9.01 -4.88 28.83
N ILE A 73 8.28 -4.25 27.90
CA ILE A 73 8.40 -4.44 26.46
C ILE A 73 8.61 -3.08 25.78
N ALA A 74 9.44 -3.04 24.74
CA ALA A 74 9.64 -1.81 23.96
C ALA A 74 8.40 -1.50 23.10
N VAL A 75 7.55 -0.59 23.58
CA VAL A 75 6.31 -0.17 22.91
C VAL A 75 6.39 1.30 22.54
N SER A 76 5.87 1.64 21.36
CA SER A 76 5.51 3.01 20.99
C SER A 76 4.00 3.09 20.91
N ALA A 77 3.38 3.88 21.79
CA ALA A 77 1.95 4.12 21.78
C ALA A 77 1.67 5.50 21.18
N VAL A 78 0.83 5.53 20.14
CA VAL A 78 0.40 6.76 19.47
C VAL A 78 -1.06 6.98 19.79
N SER A 79 -1.37 8.07 20.50
CA SER A 79 -2.74 8.40 20.87
C SER A 79 -3.56 8.94 19.68
N ALA A 80 -4.89 8.93 19.81
CA ALA A 80 -5.80 9.55 18.85
C ALA A 80 -5.44 11.02 18.58
N GLN A 81 -5.10 11.78 19.62
CA GLN A 81 -4.72 13.18 19.50
C GLN A 81 -3.41 13.36 18.72
N ALA A 82 -2.41 12.50 18.95
CA ALA A 82 -1.16 12.55 18.20
C ALA A 82 -1.37 12.23 16.72
N LEU A 83 -2.25 11.25 16.39
CA LEU A 83 -2.63 10.93 15.03
C LEU A 83 -3.31 12.13 14.34
N GLN A 84 -4.26 12.77 15.01
CA GLN A 84 -4.94 13.96 14.48
C GLN A 84 -3.98 15.14 14.28
N ASN A 85 -3.16 15.44 15.27
CA ASN A 85 -2.21 16.56 15.23
C ASN A 85 -1.13 16.39 14.15
N SER A 86 -0.76 15.16 13.84
CA SER A 86 0.22 14.87 12.78
C SER A 86 -0.38 14.92 11.37
N GLY A 87 -1.69 15.04 11.23
CA GLY A 87 -2.38 14.91 9.94
C GLY A 87 -2.31 13.49 9.37
N ALA A 88 -1.99 12.50 10.19
CA ALA A 88 -1.90 11.09 9.81
C ALA A 88 -3.29 10.51 9.56
N ASN A 89 -3.79 10.70 8.36
CA ASN A 89 -5.10 10.18 7.93
C ASN A 89 -5.04 8.74 7.41
N ASP A 90 -3.84 8.15 7.32
CA ASP A 90 -3.56 6.82 6.79
C ASP A 90 -2.55 6.13 7.73
N ILE A 91 -2.70 4.83 7.93
CA ILE A 91 -1.79 4.02 8.77
C ILE A 91 -0.33 4.15 8.29
N ARG A 92 -0.08 4.37 7.02
CA ARG A 92 1.28 4.60 6.47
C ARG A 92 1.94 5.84 7.05
N ALA A 93 1.16 6.83 7.46
CA ALA A 93 1.70 8.01 8.13
C ALA A 93 2.26 7.71 9.54
N LEU A 94 1.97 6.52 10.10
CA LEU A 94 2.63 6.04 11.33
C LEU A 94 4.15 5.97 11.23
N ASN A 95 4.71 5.90 10.02
CA ASN A 95 6.16 6.01 9.81
C ASN A 95 6.75 7.28 10.43
N GLN A 96 5.97 8.35 10.49
CA GLN A 96 6.38 9.63 11.08
C GLN A 96 6.28 9.63 12.61
N LEU A 97 5.38 8.83 13.17
CA LEU A 97 5.08 8.80 14.60
C LEU A 97 5.76 7.66 15.34
N ALA A 98 6.14 6.61 14.63
CA ALA A 98 6.84 5.44 15.16
C ALA A 98 8.11 5.18 14.32
N PRO A 99 9.25 5.84 14.60
CA PRO A 99 10.44 5.81 13.75
C PRO A 99 11.04 4.42 13.50
N SER A 100 10.74 3.45 14.38
CA SER A 100 11.16 2.06 14.20
C SER A 100 10.31 1.28 13.21
N LEU A 101 9.14 1.80 12.84
CA LEU A 101 8.19 1.18 11.92
C LEU A 101 8.36 1.76 10.52
N LEU A 102 8.46 0.91 9.53
CA LEU A 102 8.40 1.26 8.11
C LEU A 102 7.23 0.50 7.48
N LEU A 103 6.22 1.23 7.09
CA LEU A 103 5.13 0.73 6.24
C LEU A 103 5.40 1.18 4.80
N SER A 104 5.48 0.23 3.89
CA SER A 104 5.71 0.47 2.47
C SER A 104 4.81 -0.41 1.63
N SER A 105 4.56 -0.01 0.39
CA SER A 105 3.85 -0.82 -0.59
C SER A 105 4.57 -0.77 -1.93
N THR A 106 4.56 -1.89 -2.65
CA THR A 106 5.09 -2.01 -4.00
C THR A 106 3.92 -2.20 -4.97
N GLY A 107 3.92 -1.44 -6.05
CA GLY A 107 2.87 -1.50 -7.06
C GLY A 107 1.51 -1.00 -6.54
N ASN A 108 0.85 -1.70 -5.63
CA ASN A 108 -0.43 -1.29 -5.04
C ASN A 108 -0.46 -1.48 -3.51
N GLU A 109 -1.45 -0.91 -2.86
CA GLU A 109 -1.59 -0.98 -1.39
C GLU A 109 -1.83 -2.40 -0.87
N ALA A 110 -2.39 -3.29 -1.68
CA ALA A 110 -2.56 -4.70 -1.31
C ALA A 110 -1.22 -5.45 -1.18
N ASN A 111 -0.14 -4.91 -1.76
CA ASN A 111 1.23 -5.41 -1.64
C ASN A 111 2.01 -4.69 -0.52
N ALA A 112 1.32 -4.24 0.51
CA ALA A 112 1.98 -3.56 1.61
C ALA A 112 2.76 -4.52 2.50
N SER A 113 3.87 -4.01 3.01
CA SER A 113 4.70 -4.68 4.00
C SER A 113 4.98 -3.77 5.18
N ALA A 114 5.07 -4.37 6.37
CA ALA A 114 5.53 -3.72 7.57
C ALA A 114 6.91 -4.24 7.95
N ARG A 115 7.79 -3.33 8.35
CA ARG A 115 9.11 -3.65 8.91
C ARG A 115 9.29 -2.92 10.23
N ILE A 116 9.80 -3.62 11.22
CA ILE A 116 10.18 -3.03 12.51
C ILE A 116 11.68 -3.20 12.67
N ARG A 117 12.41 -2.10 12.88
CA ARG A 117 13.89 -2.09 12.94
C ARG A 117 14.54 -2.75 11.71
N GLY A 118 13.95 -2.56 10.52
CA GLY A 118 14.43 -3.14 9.26
C GLY A 118 14.01 -4.60 9.00
N ILE A 119 13.45 -5.30 10.00
CA ILE A 119 13.03 -6.71 9.85
C ILE A 119 11.56 -6.76 9.42
N GLY A 120 11.29 -7.47 8.35
CA GLY A 120 9.92 -7.65 7.82
C GLY A 120 9.91 -8.50 6.55
N THR A 121 8.74 -8.99 6.18
CA THR A 121 8.51 -9.77 4.96
C THR A 121 7.99 -8.85 3.86
N VAL A 122 8.46 -9.04 2.62
CA VAL A 122 7.95 -8.30 1.46
C VAL A 122 6.49 -8.67 1.17
N GLY A 123 5.70 -7.67 0.79
CA GLY A 123 4.25 -7.84 0.55
C GLY A 123 3.86 -8.36 -0.83
N ASP A 124 4.82 -8.56 -1.73
CA ASP A 124 4.54 -8.89 -3.13
C ASP A 124 4.04 -10.31 -3.35
N ASN A 125 4.44 -11.23 -2.48
CA ASN A 125 3.97 -12.62 -2.53
C ASN A 125 2.81 -12.81 -1.55
N PRO A 126 1.57 -12.97 -2.02
CA PRO A 126 0.40 -13.16 -1.16
C PRO A 126 0.41 -14.48 -0.40
N GLY A 127 1.22 -15.46 -0.80
CA GLY A 127 1.42 -16.72 -0.08
C GLY A 127 2.32 -16.59 1.15
N LEU A 128 3.11 -15.52 1.26
CA LEU A 128 3.98 -15.27 2.39
C LEU A 128 3.24 -14.45 3.47
N GLU A 129 3.45 -14.86 4.71
CA GLU A 129 2.95 -14.14 5.85
C GLU A 129 3.95 -13.09 6.35
N SER A 130 3.44 -12.02 6.97
CA SER A 130 4.28 -10.95 7.48
C SER A 130 5.04 -11.38 8.73
N SER A 131 6.30 -10.93 8.88
CA SER A 131 7.06 -11.07 10.13
C SER A 131 6.62 -10.05 11.20
N VAL A 132 5.81 -9.06 10.81
CA VAL A 132 5.16 -8.10 11.71
C VAL A 132 3.68 -8.41 11.74
N ALA A 133 3.17 -8.86 12.88
CA ALA A 133 1.76 -9.16 13.05
C ALA A 133 0.93 -7.87 13.08
N LEU A 134 -0.28 -7.92 12.55
CA LEU A 134 -1.22 -6.82 12.59
C LEU A 134 -2.51 -7.27 13.27
N PHE A 135 -2.92 -6.51 14.29
CA PHE A 135 -4.18 -6.70 15.00
C PHE A 135 -5.02 -5.43 14.92
N ILE A 136 -6.33 -5.59 14.75
CA ILE A 136 -7.30 -4.50 14.88
C ILE A 136 -8.38 -4.97 15.84
N ASP A 137 -8.53 -4.26 16.96
CA ASP A 137 -9.44 -4.65 18.07
C ASP A 137 -9.28 -6.10 18.51
N GLY A 138 -8.03 -6.56 18.65
CA GLY A 138 -7.70 -7.94 19.03
C GLY A 138 -7.83 -8.98 17.91
N VAL A 139 -8.39 -8.63 16.77
CA VAL A 139 -8.54 -9.53 15.61
C VAL A 139 -7.30 -9.52 14.75
N TYR A 140 -6.70 -10.68 14.57
CA TYR A 140 -5.54 -10.87 13.70
C TYR A 140 -5.86 -10.59 12.22
N ARG A 141 -4.96 -9.87 11.53
CA ARG A 141 -4.97 -9.62 10.09
C ARG A 141 -3.81 -10.36 9.45
N SER A 142 -4.11 -11.29 8.58
CA SER A 142 -3.10 -12.19 8.00
C SER A 142 -2.09 -11.51 7.08
N ARG A 143 -2.46 -10.34 6.54
CA ARG A 143 -1.59 -9.56 5.64
C ARG A 143 -1.63 -8.08 6.03
N THR A 144 -0.47 -7.43 5.97
CA THR A 144 -0.36 -6.00 6.28
C THR A 144 -1.25 -5.17 5.38
N GLY A 145 -1.29 -5.49 4.08
CA GLY A 145 -2.12 -4.77 3.10
C GLY A 145 -3.62 -4.81 3.38
N ALA A 146 -4.10 -5.86 4.05
CA ALA A 146 -5.50 -5.98 4.46
C ALA A 146 -5.88 -5.07 5.64
N GLY A 147 -4.90 -4.50 6.34
CA GLY A 147 -5.14 -3.58 7.47
C GLY A 147 -4.83 -2.12 7.16
N LEU A 148 -4.44 -1.80 5.92
CA LEU A 148 -4.14 -0.42 5.50
C LEU A 148 -5.35 0.32 4.92
N ASP A 149 -6.55 -0.10 5.29
CA ASP A 149 -7.79 0.59 4.93
C ASP A 149 -8.04 1.80 5.84
N GLU A 150 -9.01 2.61 5.46
CA GLU A 150 -9.58 3.61 6.37
C GLU A 150 -10.17 2.87 7.58
N LEU A 151 -9.95 3.39 8.78
CA LEU A 151 -10.33 2.68 10.02
C LEU A 151 -11.38 3.41 10.87
N GLY A 152 -11.83 4.58 10.44
CA GLY A 152 -12.66 5.44 11.26
C GLY A 152 -11.88 6.05 12.42
N GLN A 153 -12.56 6.41 13.51
CA GLN A 153 -11.90 6.99 14.68
C GLN A 153 -11.13 5.92 15.44
N LEU A 154 -9.85 6.20 15.68
CA LEU A 154 -8.97 5.36 16.50
C LEU A 154 -8.94 5.85 17.94
N GLU A 155 -8.75 4.96 18.89
CA GLU A 155 -8.40 5.28 20.27
C GLU A 155 -6.87 5.44 20.39
N ARG A 156 -6.11 4.49 19.84
CA ARG A 156 -4.65 4.52 19.79
C ARG A 156 -4.09 3.45 18.85
N VAL A 157 -2.80 3.57 18.54
CA VAL A 157 -2.02 2.54 17.86
C VAL A 157 -0.80 2.20 18.71
N GLU A 158 -0.59 0.91 18.95
CA GLU A 158 0.54 0.37 19.71
C GLU A 158 1.48 -0.36 18.76
N VAL A 159 2.76 0.01 18.74
CA VAL A 159 3.81 -0.66 17.94
C VAL A 159 4.77 -1.35 18.91
N LEU A 160 4.68 -2.67 18.99
CA LEU A 160 5.50 -3.50 19.84
C LEU A 160 6.73 -3.97 19.05
N ARG A 161 7.90 -3.74 19.60
CA ARG A 161 9.18 -4.00 18.94
C ARG A 161 9.84 -5.27 19.50
N GLY A 162 10.35 -6.10 18.60
CA GLY A 162 10.98 -7.38 18.94
C GLY A 162 9.99 -8.55 18.96
N PRO A 163 10.45 -9.77 19.16
CA PRO A 163 9.62 -10.97 19.12
C PRO A 163 8.47 -10.94 20.13
N GLN A 164 7.25 -11.17 19.65
CA GLN A 164 6.02 -11.18 20.45
C GLN A 164 5.24 -12.50 20.32
N GLY A 165 5.88 -13.54 19.81
CA GLY A 165 5.23 -14.81 19.52
C GLY A 165 4.58 -15.51 20.72
N THR A 166 5.12 -15.32 21.92
CA THR A 166 4.59 -15.94 23.15
C THR A 166 3.18 -15.48 23.51
N LEU A 167 2.90 -14.18 23.32
CA LEU A 167 1.61 -13.58 23.70
C LEU A 167 0.65 -13.38 22.52
N PHE A 168 1.21 -13.26 21.31
CA PHE A 168 0.44 -12.92 20.12
C PHE A 168 0.46 -14.03 19.05
N GLY A 169 1.20 -15.10 19.30
CA GLY A 169 1.26 -16.26 18.41
C GLY A 169 2.09 -16.00 17.16
N ARG A 170 1.59 -16.49 16.03
CA ARG A 170 2.28 -16.49 14.74
C ARG A 170 2.57 -15.07 14.19
N ASN A 171 3.56 -14.99 13.31
CA ASN A 171 3.87 -13.81 12.51
C ASN A 171 4.29 -12.55 13.30
N ALA A 172 4.71 -12.71 14.54
CA ALA A 172 5.16 -11.65 15.43
C ALA A 172 6.66 -11.74 15.76
N SER A 173 7.48 -12.22 14.85
CA SER A 173 8.92 -12.40 15.06
C SER A 173 9.71 -11.09 15.07
N ALA A 174 9.28 -10.09 14.27
CA ALA A 174 9.89 -8.75 14.25
C ALA A 174 9.18 -7.77 15.20
N GLY A 175 7.94 -8.06 15.54
CA GLY A 175 7.07 -7.23 16.36
C GLY A 175 5.62 -7.28 15.89
N LEU A 176 4.82 -6.36 16.37
CA LEU A 176 3.44 -6.22 15.93
C LEU A 176 2.94 -4.79 15.97
N ILE A 177 1.88 -4.55 15.22
CA ILE A 177 1.06 -3.34 15.22
C ILE A 177 -0.30 -3.72 15.78
N ASN A 178 -0.72 -3.07 16.86
CA ASN A 178 -2.03 -3.26 17.48
C ASN A 178 -2.82 -1.97 17.38
N ILE A 179 -3.91 -2.00 16.63
CA ILE A 179 -4.77 -0.85 16.37
C ILE A 179 -6.02 -1.01 17.21
N ILE A 180 -6.32 -0.01 18.02
CA ILE A 180 -7.49 0.03 18.88
C ILE A 180 -8.40 1.14 18.37
N THR A 181 -9.63 0.78 18.01
CA THR A 181 -10.63 1.74 17.53
C THR A 181 -11.46 2.29 18.68
N ALA A 182 -11.98 3.50 18.51
CA ALA A 182 -12.86 4.12 19.49
C ALA A 182 -14.09 3.23 19.75
N LYS A 183 -14.36 2.98 21.05
CA LYS A 183 -15.46 2.12 21.49
C LYS A 183 -16.79 2.88 21.50
N PRO A 184 -17.95 2.19 21.48
CA PRO A 184 -19.21 2.80 21.83
C PRO A 184 -19.18 3.38 23.24
N SER A 185 -19.81 4.55 23.43
CA SER A 185 -19.95 5.23 24.71
C SER A 185 -21.41 5.27 25.11
N PHE A 186 -21.66 5.23 26.44
CA PHE A 186 -22.99 5.49 27.01
C PHE A 186 -23.32 6.99 27.08
N GLU A 187 -22.39 7.85 26.74
CA GLU A 187 -22.63 9.27 26.52
C GLU A 187 -22.79 9.55 25.04
N ILE A 188 -23.75 10.43 24.69
CA ILE A 188 -23.93 10.86 23.31
C ILE A 188 -22.72 11.70 22.91
N GLY A 189 -22.07 11.30 21.83
CA GLY A 189 -20.91 11.99 21.31
C GLY A 189 -20.72 11.75 19.83
N GLY A 190 -19.84 12.53 19.22
CA GLY A 190 -19.52 12.38 17.81
C GLY A 190 -18.35 13.24 17.39
N ASN A 191 -17.86 12.94 16.20
CA ASN A 191 -16.81 13.71 15.53
C ASN A 191 -17.16 13.82 14.06
N ALA A 192 -16.74 14.90 13.44
CA ALA A 192 -16.77 15.10 12.00
C ALA A 192 -15.48 15.78 11.56
N ASP A 193 -14.96 15.32 10.44
CA ASP A 193 -13.74 15.83 9.84
C ASP A 193 -13.97 15.98 8.33
N ALA A 194 -13.60 17.14 7.79
CA ALA A 194 -13.66 17.42 6.36
C ALA A 194 -12.32 18.02 5.92
N THR A 195 -11.65 17.34 5.00
CA THR A 195 -10.37 17.77 4.46
C THR A 195 -10.50 18.02 2.97
N TYR A 196 -9.96 19.14 2.50
CA TYR A 196 -9.80 19.46 1.09
C TYR A 196 -8.33 19.75 0.79
N GLY A 197 -7.82 19.29 -0.36
CA GLY A 197 -6.41 19.43 -0.71
C GLY A 197 -6.15 19.38 -2.23
N ASN A 198 -4.89 19.33 -2.58
CA ASN A 198 -4.42 19.27 -3.97
C ASN A 198 -5.01 18.07 -4.72
N TYR A 199 -5.17 18.18 -6.04
CA TYR A 199 -5.77 17.16 -6.92
C TYR A 199 -7.23 16.87 -6.56
N ASN A 200 -7.98 17.91 -6.19
CA ASN A 200 -9.38 17.79 -5.73
C ASN A 200 -9.54 16.72 -4.64
N TYR A 201 -8.54 16.63 -3.74
CA TYR A 201 -8.60 15.73 -2.61
C TYR A 201 -9.74 16.13 -1.69
N ILE A 202 -10.65 15.22 -1.45
CA ILE A 202 -11.76 15.35 -0.53
C ILE A 202 -11.72 14.15 0.42
N ARG A 203 -11.68 14.40 1.71
CA ARG A 203 -11.88 13.40 2.74
C ARG A 203 -12.99 13.88 3.67
N LEU A 204 -14.01 13.06 3.82
CA LEU A 204 -15.09 13.25 4.78
C LEU A 204 -15.07 12.05 5.72
N ALA A 205 -14.93 12.31 7.00
CA ALA A 205 -14.95 11.28 8.02
C ALA A 205 -15.81 11.73 9.20
N GLY A 206 -16.48 10.80 9.84
CA GLY A 206 -17.26 11.10 11.01
C GLY A 206 -17.71 9.86 11.73
N GLY A 207 -18.10 10.04 12.99
CA GLY A 207 -18.63 9.01 13.83
C GLY A 207 -19.59 9.55 14.85
N VAL A 208 -20.57 8.75 15.21
CA VAL A 208 -21.52 9.05 16.28
C VAL A 208 -21.61 7.87 17.23
N THR A 209 -21.76 8.14 18.51
CA THR A 209 -21.93 7.15 19.55
C THR A 209 -22.97 7.61 20.56
N GLY A 210 -23.59 6.65 21.22
CA GLY A 210 -24.54 6.92 22.28
C GLY A 210 -25.24 5.67 22.80
N PRO A 211 -26.02 5.79 23.89
CA PRO A 211 -26.77 4.69 24.44
C PRO A 211 -28.01 4.38 23.59
N ILE A 212 -28.25 3.07 23.34
CA ILE A 212 -29.56 2.56 22.89
C ILE A 212 -30.41 2.24 24.12
N ILE A 213 -29.79 1.64 25.14
CA ILE A 213 -30.38 1.39 26.44
C ILE A 213 -29.39 1.95 27.47
N ALA A 214 -29.86 2.85 28.31
CA ALA A 214 -29.01 3.49 29.33
C ALA A 214 -28.23 2.44 30.12
N ASP A 215 -26.93 2.65 30.26
CA ASP A 215 -25.96 1.86 31.02
C ASP A 215 -25.84 0.37 30.62
N LYS A 216 -26.59 -0.08 29.59
CA LYS A 216 -26.60 -1.49 29.18
C LYS A 216 -26.23 -1.73 27.73
N LEU A 217 -26.68 -0.88 26.82
CA LEU A 217 -26.40 -1.06 25.38
C LEU A 217 -26.05 0.27 24.75
N ALA A 218 -24.84 0.40 24.28
CA ALA A 218 -24.36 1.54 23.49
C ALA A 218 -24.04 1.13 22.06
N ALA A 219 -24.18 2.06 21.12
CA ALA A 219 -23.79 1.88 19.73
C ALA A 219 -22.82 2.96 19.28
N ARG A 220 -22.07 2.63 18.23
CA ARG A 220 -21.20 3.54 17.50
C ARG A 220 -21.25 3.23 16.01
N ILE A 221 -21.29 4.27 15.18
CA ILE A 221 -21.13 4.16 13.73
C ILE A 221 -20.06 5.14 13.30
N ASP A 222 -19.08 4.67 12.55
CA ASP A 222 -18.04 5.48 11.90
C ASP A 222 -18.15 5.30 10.39
N ALA A 223 -17.95 6.37 9.62
CA ALA A 223 -17.89 6.35 8.17
C ALA A 223 -16.79 7.27 7.66
N THR A 224 -16.15 6.88 6.56
CA THR A 224 -15.13 7.68 5.87
C THR A 224 -15.32 7.56 4.37
N TYR A 225 -15.21 8.67 3.67
CA TYR A 225 -15.16 8.75 2.21
C TYR A 225 -13.94 9.55 1.79
N VAL A 226 -13.18 9.01 0.82
CA VAL A 226 -11.99 9.67 0.27
C VAL A 226 -12.05 9.65 -1.24
N LYS A 227 -11.88 10.81 -1.85
CA LYS A 227 -11.72 10.98 -3.29
C LYS A 227 -10.52 11.89 -3.56
N ARG A 228 -9.76 11.59 -4.60
CA ARG A 228 -8.68 12.42 -5.13
C ARG A 228 -8.49 12.10 -6.60
N ASP A 229 -8.28 13.12 -7.42
CA ASP A 229 -7.90 12.93 -8.82
C ASP A 229 -6.49 12.34 -8.91
N GLY A 230 -6.16 11.72 -10.03
CA GLY A 230 -4.84 11.21 -10.31
C GLY A 230 -3.81 12.33 -10.45
N PHE A 231 -2.55 11.98 -10.32
CA PHE A 231 -1.45 12.94 -10.50
C PHE A 231 -0.43 12.49 -11.56
N TYR A 232 -0.63 11.33 -12.18
CA TYR A 232 0.06 10.92 -13.39
C TYR A 232 -0.82 11.24 -14.60
N ARG A 233 -0.24 11.88 -15.59
CA ARG A 233 -0.91 12.26 -16.82
C ARG A 233 -0.58 11.27 -17.92
N ASP A 234 -1.60 10.61 -18.46
CA ASP A 234 -1.45 9.84 -19.68
C ASP A 234 -1.23 10.77 -20.89
N ILE A 235 -0.07 10.62 -21.55
CA ILE A 235 0.29 11.43 -22.74
C ILE A 235 -0.38 10.93 -24.01
N THR A 236 -0.99 9.75 -24.00
CA THR A 236 -1.81 9.27 -25.13
C THR A 236 -3.19 9.92 -25.15
N GLY A 237 -3.59 10.55 -24.06
CA GLY A 237 -4.79 11.38 -23.95
C GLY A 237 -6.10 10.60 -23.83
N THR A 238 -6.05 9.28 -23.70
CA THR A 238 -7.24 8.41 -23.78
C THR A 238 -7.79 7.96 -22.45
N ASP A 239 -6.96 7.86 -21.40
CA ASP A 239 -7.39 7.29 -20.11
C ASP A 239 -7.39 8.29 -18.96
N GLY A 240 -7.03 9.56 -19.20
CA GLY A 240 -7.04 10.62 -18.20
C GLY A 240 -5.90 10.49 -17.19
N GLU A 241 -6.21 10.76 -15.93
CA GLU A 241 -5.23 10.78 -14.84
C GLU A 241 -5.16 9.44 -14.12
N ASP A 242 -3.95 8.97 -13.88
CA ASP A 242 -3.68 7.72 -13.17
C ASP A 242 -3.24 7.99 -11.71
N ASN A 243 -3.36 6.98 -10.86
CA ASN A 243 -3.06 7.05 -9.42
C ASN A 243 -4.06 7.91 -8.63
N ASN A 244 -5.33 7.84 -8.99
CA ASN A 244 -6.43 8.46 -8.26
C ASN A 244 -6.75 7.73 -6.95
N ARG A 245 -7.68 8.30 -6.17
CA ARG A 245 -8.30 7.64 -5.02
C ARG A 245 -9.81 7.75 -5.10
N ASN A 246 -10.47 6.63 -4.77
CA ASN A 246 -11.92 6.57 -4.60
C ASN A 246 -12.23 5.41 -3.66
N ARG A 247 -12.51 5.74 -2.40
CA ARG A 247 -12.69 4.74 -1.35
C ARG A 247 -13.70 5.18 -0.31
N TYR A 248 -14.35 4.20 0.30
CA TYR A 248 -15.23 4.43 1.44
C TYR A 248 -15.12 3.29 2.45
N PHE A 249 -15.43 3.63 3.67
CA PHE A 249 -15.40 2.75 4.82
C PHE A 249 -16.60 3.03 5.73
N VAL A 250 -17.19 1.97 6.27
CA VAL A 250 -18.23 2.06 7.31
C VAL A 250 -17.97 0.99 8.36
N ARG A 251 -18.13 1.35 9.63
CA ARG A 251 -18.04 0.45 10.79
C ARG A 251 -19.21 0.70 11.72
N GLY A 252 -19.90 -0.38 12.10
CA GLY A 252 -20.89 -0.39 13.18
C GLY A 252 -20.36 -1.18 14.37
N GLN A 253 -20.63 -0.69 15.57
CA GLN A 253 -20.25 -1.35 16.82
C GLN A 253 -21.40 -1.32 17.82
N LEU A 254 -21.55 -2.40 18.58
CA LEU A 254 -22.44 -2.50 19.73
C LEU A 254 -21.63 -2.89 20.96
N LEU A 255 -21.88 -2.24 22.07
CA LEU A 255 -21.32 -2.56 23.38
C LEU A 255 -22.47 -2.88 24.33
N PHE A 256 -22.53 -4.13 24.75
CA PHE A 256 -23.57 -4.63 25.65
C PHE A 256 -22.96 -5.04 27.00
N THR A 257 -23.45 -4.41 28.07
CA THR A 257 -23.01 -4.63 29.46
C THR A 257 -24.23 -5.00 30.31
N PRO A 258 -24.74 -6.25 30.18
CA PRO A 258 -25.94 -6.68 30.91
C PRO A 258 -25.75 -6.64 32.43
N THR A 259 -24.53 -6.91 32.90
CA THR A 259 -24.12 -6.85 34.30
C THR A 259 -22.72 -6.20 34.37
N PRO A 260 -22.28 -5.74 35.55
CA PRO A 260 -20.92 -5.20 35.72
C PRO A 260 -19.81 -6.19 35.35
N ASP A 261 -20.10 -7.50 35.43
CA ASP A 261 -19.11 -8.56 35.18
C ASP A 261 -19.04 -9.02 33.74
N VAL A 262 -20.03 -8.68 32.90
CA VAL A 262 -20.13 -9.17 31.52
C VAL A 262 -20.14 -8.00 30.54
N THR A 263 -19.20 -8.03 29.62
CA THR A 263 -19.14 -7.09 28.49
C THR A 263 -19.07 -7.85 27.18
N LEU A 264 -19.96 -7.55 26.27
CA LEU A 264 -19.96 -8.06 24.89
C LEU A 264 -19.82 -6.90 23.93
N ARG A 265 -18.75 -6.90 23.11
CA ARG A 265 -18.56 -5.94 22.03
C ARG A 265 -18.69 -6.65 20.69
N LEU A 266 -19.59 -6.19 19.85
CA LEU A 266 -19.78 -6.65 18.47
C LEU A 266 -19.31 -5.57 17.52
N ILE A 267 -18.58 -5.96 16.47
CA ILE A 267 -18.05 -5.06 15.44
C ILE A 267 -18.38 -5.65 14.07
N GLY A 268 -18.90 -4.83 13.17
CA GLY A 268 -19.00 -5.15 11.75
C GLY A 268 -18.45 -3.99 10.93
N ASP A 269 -17.66 -4.28 9.90
CA ASP A 269 -17.12 -3.24 9.03
C ASP A 269 -17.07 -3.68 7.57
N TYR A 270 -17.07 -2.66 6.70
CA TYR A 270 -16.97 -2.81 5.26
C TYR A 270 -16.12 -1.67 4.69
N SER A 271 -15.15 -2.01 3.86
CA SER A 271 -14.40 -1.04 3.06
C SER A 271 -14.40 -1.42 1.58
N HIS A 272 -14.40 -0.40 0.73
CA HIS A 272 -14.31 -0.58 -0.72
C HIS A 272 -13.44 0.50 -1.33
N ARG A 273 -12.57 0.07 -2.25
CA ARG A 273 -11.72 0.94 -3.08
C ARG A 273 -11.92 0.59 -4.54
N SER A 274 -12.01 1.59 -5.41
CA SER A 274 -12.09 1.44 -6.86
C SER A 274 -11.23 2.54 -7.49
N GLU A 275 -9.99 2.20 -7.83
CA GLU A 275 -8.93 3.16 -8.14
C GLU A 275 -8.17 2.74 -9.39
N LYS A 276 -7.77 3.71 -10.20
CA LYS A 276 -6.76 3.51 -11.23
C LYS A 276 -5.41 3.60 -10.56
N CYS A 277 -4.65 2.56 -10.60
CA CYS A 277 -3.39 2.51 -9.90
C CYS A 277 -2.34 1.83 -10.75
N CYS A 278 -1.24 2.32 -10.54
CA CYS A 278 0.10 1.78 -10.60
C CYS A 278 0.74 2.02 -11.95
N ALA A 279 0.61 3.27 -12.43
CA ALA A 279 1.42 3.78 -13.50
C ALA A 279 2.91 3.63 -13.19
N ALA A 280 3.70 3.24 -14.18
CA ALA A 280 5.14 3.28 -14.13
C ALA A 280 5.65 4.48 -14.93
N VAL A 281 6.54 5.25 -14.33
CA VAL A 281 7.23 6.33 -15.02
C VAL A 281 8.41 5.74 -15.78
N TYR A 282 8.49 6.08 -17.06
CA TYR A 282 9.59 5.65 -17.89
C TYR A 282 10.87 6.43 -17.52
N ILE A 283 11.89 5.70 -17.13
CA ILE A 283 13.24 6.23 -16.97
C ILE A 283 14.05 5.85 -18.21
N SER A 284 14.94 6.76 -18.67
CA SER A 284 15.80 6.48 -19.82
C SER A 284 16.51 5.13 -19.66
N THR A 285 16.68 4.41 -20.76
CA THR A 285 17.38 3.11 -20.81
C THR A 285 18.84 3.26 -20.44
N ARG A 286 19.11 3.36 -19.17
CA ARG A 286 20.46 3.23 -18.61
C ARG A 286 20.60 1.82 -18.09
N GLU A 287 21.11 0.91 -18.87
CA GLU A 287 21.61 -0.34 -18.31
C GLU A 287 22.91 -0.03 -17.58
N THR A 288 22.83 0.00 -16.28
CA THR A 288 24.00 0.06 -15.40
C THR A 288 24.52 -1.35 -15.18
N SER A 289 25.04 -1.97 -16.19
CA SER A 289 25.96 -3.10 -16.00
C SER A 289 27.38 -2.58 -16.23
N ASP A 290 27.94 -2.02 -15.20
CA ASP A 290 29.39 -1.83 -15.14
C ASP A 290 29.99 -3.14 -14.59
N PRO A 291 30.60 -3.99 -15.45
CA PRO A 291 31.27 -5.20 -14.98
C PRO A 291 32.52 -4.89 -14.14
N THR A 292 32.94 -3.63 -14.06
CA THR A 292 34.07 -3.17 -13.25
C THR A 292 33.62 -2.58 -11.90
N ALA A 293 32.33 -2.47 -11.63
CA ALA A 293 31.84 -2.06 -10.33
C ALA A 293 32.28 -3.06 -9.26
N ASN A 294 33.26 -2.64 -8.46
CA ASN A 294 33.76 -3.47 -7.37
C ASN A 294 32.73 -3.49 -6.23
N PRO A 295 32.09 -4.62 -5.94
CA PRO A 295 31.03 -4.70 -4.92
C PRO A 295 31.57 -4.46 -3.49
N THR A 296 32.87 -4.28 -3.32
CA THR A 296 33.50 -4.05 -2.03
C THR A 296 33.67 -2.57 -1.66
N THR A 297 33.29 -1.63 -2.54
CA THR A 297 33.37 -0.21 -2.22
C THR A 297 32.08 0.22 -1.50
N PRO A 298 32.13 0.61 -0.21
CA PRO A 298 30.95 1.12 0.48
C PRO A 298 30.67 2.53 -0.02
N GLY A 299 29.66 2.64 -0.84
CA GLY A 299 29.15 3.89 -1.39
C GLY A 299 28.36 3.58 -2.64
N PHE A 300 27.13 4.07 -2.70
CA PHE A 300 26.39 4.09 -3.97
C PHE A 300 27.19 4.96 -4.93
N ASN A 301 27.90 4.33 -5.84
CA ASN A 301 28.60 5.03 -6.90
C ASN A 301 27.54 5.57 -7.87
N THR A 302 27.33 6.87 -7.84
CA THR A 302 26.38 7.56 -8.72
C THR A 302 26.93 7.76 -10.14
N ASP A 303 28.20 7.47 -10.35
CA ASP A 303 28.87 7.56 -11.65
C ASP A 303 28.81 6.21 -12.40
N HIS A 304 27.61 5.73 -12.64
CA HIS A 304 27.42 4.60 -13.53
C HIS A 304 27.63 5.05 -14.99
N ALA A 305 28.69 4.57 -15.61
CA ALA A 305 28.86 4.70 -17.05
C ALA A 305 27.64 4.06 -17.74
N VAL A 306 26.96 4.84 -18.59
CA VAL A 306 25.83 4.34 -19.38
C VAL A 306 26.36 3.35 -20.39
N VAL A 307 26.31 2.07 -20.08
CA VAL A 307 26.54 1.02 -21.08
C VAL A 307 25.23 0.83 -21.82
N THR A 308 25.08 1.49 -22.94
CA THR A 308 24.04 1.13 -23.90
C THR A 308 24.35 -0.27 -24.42
N ASN A 309 23.56 -1.25 -24.00
CA ASN A 309 23.64 -2.58 -24.63
C ASN A 309 23.20 -2.45 -26.10
N PRO A 310 24.11 -2.52 -27.07
CA PRO A 310 23.77 -2.32 -28.47
C PRO A 310 22.86 -3.43 -29.01
N SER A 311 22.70 -4.53 -28.30
CA SER A 311 21.77 -5.60 -28.63
C SER A 311 20.36 -5.40 -28.06
N ASN A 312 20.15 -4.50 -27.11
CA ASN A 312 18.81 -4.19 -26.61
C ASN A 312 18.09 -3.20 -27.53
N ARG A 313 17.19 -3.72 -28.34
CA ARG A 313 16.42 -2.94 -29.34
C ARG A 313 14.97 -2.73 -28.92
N ILE A 314 14.63 -2.89 -27.65
CA ILE A 314 13.25 -2.76 -27.17
C ILE A 314 12.71 -1.38 -27.50
N VAL A 315 13.47 -0.30 -27.22
CA VAL A 315 13.06 1.08 -27.48
C VAL A 315 12.82 1.31 -28.99
N ASP A 316 13.75 0.86 -29.85
CA ASP A 316 13.62 1.00 -31.30
C ASP A 316 12.40 0.26 -31.84
N ILE A 317 12.14 -0.93 -31.31
CA ILE A 317 10.99 -1.75 -31.69
C ILE A 317 9.70 -1.11 -31.23
N LEU A 318 9.62 -0.68 -29.98
CA LEU A 318 8.45 0.02 -29.45
C LEU A 318 8.15 1.29 -30.21
N THR A 319 9.18 2.11 -30.49
CA THR A 319 9.05 3.32 -31.32
C THR A 319 8.50 2.98 -32.71
N SER A 320 9.00 1.92 -33.34
CA SER A 320 8.55 1.48 -34.66
C SER A 320 7.12 0.92 -34.66
N LEU A 321 6.62 0.48 -33.50
CA LEU A 321 5.23 0.06 -33.28
C LEU A 321 4.31 1.22 -32.84
N GLY A 322 4.83 2.44 -32.77
CA GLY A 322 4.05 3.62 -32.43
C GLY A 322 4.07 4.01 -30.95
N ASN A 323 5.02 3.47 -30.17
CA ASN A 323 5.13 3.89 -28.77
C ASN A 323 5.56 5.35 -28.67
N VAL A 324 4.88 6.06 -27.77
CA VAL A 324 5.22 7.43 -27.38
C VAL A 324 5.89 7.35 -26.01
N PHE A 325 7.14 7.75 -25.95
CA PHE A 325 7.85 7.80 -24.69
C PHE A 325 7.60 9.16 -24.00
N PRO A 326 7.18 9.17 -22.72
CA PRO A 326 7.22 10.38 -21.92
C PRO A 326 8.62 11.00 -21.95
N THR A 327 8.71 12.30 -21.62
CA THR A 327 9.97 13.04 -21.65
C THR A 327 11.12 12.22 -21.09
N PRO A 328 12.11 11.80 -21.92
CA PRO A 328 13.15 10.89 -21.46
C PRO A 328 14.00 11.51 -20.35
N GLY A 329 14.23 10.76 -19.29
CA GLY A 329 15.18 11.11 -18.23
C GLY A 329 14.64 11.97 -17.09
N ASP A 330 13.35 12.36 -17.12
CA ASP A 330 12.72 13.04 -15.98
C ASP A 330 11.70 12.12 -15.27
N PRO A 331 12.12 11.39 -14.22
CA PRO A 331 11.22 10.53 -13.45
C PRO A 331 10.15 11.34 -12.67
N TYR A 332 10.32 12.65 -12.58
CA TYR A 332 9.39 13.55 -11.89
C TYR A 332 8.38 14.21 -12.85
N SER A 333 8.46 13.93 -14.14
CA SER A 333 7.53 14.47 -15.16
C SER A 333 6.08 14.05 -14.91
N ARG A 334 5.88 12.95 -14.16
CA ARG A 334 4.55 12.36 -13.91
C ARG A 334 3.77 12.08 -15.19
N GLN A 335 4.48 11.83 -16.27
CA GLN A 335 3.91 11.44 -17.55
C GLN A 335 4.02 9.93 -17.71
N VAL A 336 2.96 9.32 -18.19
CA VAL A 336 2.87 7.89 -18.48
C VAL A 336 2.26 7.70 -19.88
N ALA A 337 2.51 6.57 -20.48
CA ALA A 337 1.83 6.16 -21.70
C ALA A 337 1.21 4.78 -21.42
N VAL A 338 -0.08 4.66 -21.68
CA VAL A 338 -0.81 3.39 -21.52
C VAL A 338 -1.54 3.04 -22.80
N THR A 339 -1.86 1.77 -22.98
CA THR A 339 -2.59 1.31 -24.16
C THR A 339 -3.98 1.93 -24.22
N PRO A 340 -4.32 2.68 -25.30
CA PRO A 340 -5.63 3.29 -25.45
C PRO A 340 -6.78 2.30 -25.48
N GLY A 341 -7.94 2.70 -24.92
CA GLY A 341 -9.19 1.94 -24.98
C GLY A 341 -9.27 0.76 -24.00
N ARG A 342 -8.29 0.57 -23.10
CA ARG A 342 -8.33 -0.41 -22.04
C ARG A 342 -8.62 0.25 -20.69
N THR A 343 -9.25 -0.50 -19.78
CA THR A 343 -9.53 -0.04 -18.41
C THR A 343 -8.54 -0.67 -17.44
N TYR A 344 -7.89 0.16 -16.63
CA TYR A 344 -6.87 -0.26 -15.65
C TYR A 344 -7.32 -0.04 -14.21
N ARG A 345 -8.55 -0.42 -13.91
CA ARG A 345 -9.15 -0.25 -12.60
C ARG A 345 -8.79 -1.39 -11.66
N ASN A 346 -8.33 -1.05 -10.46
CA ASN A 346 -8.11 -1.96 -9.35
C ASN A 346 -9.20 -1.77 -8.30
N THR A 347 -9.76 -2.87 -7.81
CA THR A 347 -10.75 -2.88 -6.75
C THR A 347 -10.26 -3.64 -5.54
N THR A 348 -10.56 -3.14 -4.36
CA THR A 348 -10.33 -3.86 -3.11
C THR A 348 -11.60 -3.79 -2.28
N THR A 349 -12.00 -4.92 -1.73
CA THR A 349 -13.11 -5.02 -0.77
C THR A 349 -12.62 -5.78 0.44
N ASP A 350 -12.80 -5.21 1.62
CA ASP A 350 -12.58 -5.86 2.92
C ASP A 350 -13.84 -5.73 3.77
N TRP A 351 -14.33 -6.82 4.29
CA TRP A 351 -15.47 -6.84 5.18
C TRP A 351 -15.35 -7.94 6.21
N GLY A 352 -16.03 -7.75 7.32
CA GLY A 352 -16.10 -8.81 8.32
C GLY A 352 -16.79 -8.38 9.59
N GLY A 353 -16.84 -9.32 10.51
CA GLY A 353 -17.39 -9.10 11.83
C GLY A 353 -16.57 -9.78 12.91
N SER A 354 -16.67 -9.27 14.12
CA SER A 354 -16.08 -9.86 15.32
C SER A 354 -16.96 -9.65 16.54
N GLY A 355 -16.83 -10.58 17.48
CA GLY A 355 -17.44 -10.49 18.80
C GLY A 355 -16.39 -10.74 19.87
N GLN A 356 -16.28 -9.84 20.84
CA GLN A 356 -15.45 -9.99 22.02
C GLN A 356 -16.34 -10.08 23.25
N LEU A 357 -16.22 -11.17 23.99
CA LEU A 357 -16.81 -11.37 25.29
C LEU A 357 -15.74 -11.24 26.37
N ASP A 358 -15.92 -10.35 27.31
CA ASP A 358 -15.15 -10.26 28.54
C ASP A 358 -16.08 -10.61 29.72
N TRP A 359 -15.69 -11.59 30.53
CA TRP A 359 -16.46 -12.03 31.66
C TRP A 359 -15.58 -12.16 32.91
N ASN A 360 -15.91 -11.37 33.93
CA ASN A 360 -15.28 -11.41 35.23
C ASN A 360 -15.93 -12.49 36.10
N LEU A 361 -15.20 -13.54 36.41
CA LEU A 361 -15.63 -14.69 37.23
C LEU A 361 -15.03 -14.61 38.63
N GLY A 362 -14.92 -13.44 39.20
CA GLY A 362 -14.27 -13.18 40.48
C GLY A 362 -12.75 -13.11 40.32
N ALA A 363 -12.03 -14.15 40.76
CA ALA A 363 -10.56 -14.19 40.68
C ALA A 363 -10.03 -14.43 39.24
N VAL A 364 -10.89 -14.75 38.29
CA VAL A 364 -10.54 -15.09 36.90
C VAL A 364 -11.33 -14.22 35.93
N LYS A 365 -10.67 -13.66 34.96
CA LYS A 365 -11.29 -13.02 33.81
C LYS A 365 -11.16 -13.92 32.59
N LEU A 366 -12.31 -14.25 31.96
CA LEU A 366 -12.40 -14.90 30.68
C LEU A 366 -12.50 -13.82 29.59
N THR A 367 -11.69 -13.93 28.55
CA THR A 367 -11.87 -13.17 27.31
C THR A 367 -11.98 -14.14 26.13
N SER A 368 -13.00 -13.98 25.31
CA SER A 368 -13.19 -14.75 24.07
C SER A 368 -13.37 -13.79 22.89
N ILE A 369 -12.60 -13.98 21.82
CA ILE A 369 -12.68 -13.17 20.59
C ILE A 369 -12.91 -14.12 19.43
N THR A 370 -14.03 -13.94 18.73
CA THR A 370 -14.39 -14.67 17.51
C THR A 370 -14.47 -13.69 16.36
N ALA A 371 -13.85 -14.00 15.21
CA ALA A 371 -13.94 -13.14 14.04
C ALA A 371 -13.97 -13.93 12.74
N TYR A 372 -14.67 -13.35 11.77
CA TYR A 372 -14.64 -13.76 10.37
C TYR A 372 -14.37 -12.55 9.48
N ARG A 373 -13.46 -12.72 8.51
CA ARG A 373 -13.10 -11.66 7.56
C ARG A 373 -12.95 -12.19 6.16
N GLU A 374 -13.31 -11.37 5.20
CA GLU A 374 -13.04 -11.60 3.80
C GLU A 374 -12.40 -10.35 3.18
N TYR A 375 -11.22 -10.55 2.60
CA TYR A 375 -10.49 -9.54 1.86
C TYR A 375 -10.34 -10.00 0.42
N LYS A 376 -10.71 -9.17 -0.55
CA LYS A 376 -10.52 -9.41 -1.98
C LYS A 376 -9.91 -8.17 -2.62
N ALA A 377 -8.78 -8.34 -3.29
CA ALA A 377 -8.14 -7.28 -4.08
C ALA A 377 -7.80 -7.82 -5.46
N GLY A 378 -8.04 -7.04 -6.50
CA GLY A 378 -7.75 -7.41 -7.87
C GLY A 378 -8.12 -6.33 -8.85
N GLY A 379 -7.94 -6.60 -10.12
CA GLY A 379 -8.31 -5.67 -11.18
C GLY A 379 -7.45 -5.78 -12.41
N ALA A 380 -7.63 -4.84 -13.29
CA ALA A 380 -6.91 -4.69 -14.54
C ALA A 380 -5.55 -4.02 -14.35
N ALA A 381 -4.65 -4.21 -15.31
CA ALA A 381 -3.37 -3.51 -15.38
C ALA A 381 -2.86 -3.50 -16.81
N ASP A 382 -2.20 -2.42 -17.20
CA ASP A 382 -1.22 -2.43 -18.27
C ASP A 382 0.05 -3.08 -17.71
N THR A 383 0.43 -4.22 -18.28
CA THR A 383 1.56 -5.01 -17.74
C THR A 383 2.87 -4.73 -18.47
N ASP A 384 2.81 -4.03 -19.60
CA ASP A 384 3.99 -3.61 -20.35
C ASP A 384 4.33 -2.12 -20.18
N TYR A 385 3.41 -1.33 -19.59
CA TYR A 385 3.57 0.09 -19.30
C TYR A 385 3.90 0.95 -20.53
N THR A 386 3.34 0.58 -21.70
CA THR A 386 3.51 1.30 -22.97
C THR A 386 2.16 1.52 -23.64
N ASN A 387 2.11 2.43 -24.61
CA ASN A 387 0.91 2.56 -25.44
C ASN A 387 0.84 1.57 -26.62
N VAL A 388 1.81 0.65 -26.69
CA VAL A 388 1.79 -0.49 -27.63
C VAL A 388 1.12 -1.65 -26.92
N ASP A 389 0.04 -2.16 -27.46
CA ASP A 389 -0.78 -3.20 -26.85
C ASP A 389 -0.10 -4.57 -26.91
N ILE A 390 0.86 -4.81 -25.99
CA ILE A 390 1.65 -6.03 -25.94
C ILE A 390 1.06 -7.03 -24.95
N SER A 391 0.85 -6.58 -23.70
CA SER A 391 0.32 -7.44 -22.65
C SER A 391 -0.49 -6.66 -21.64
N TYR A 392 -1.54 -7.27 -21.13
CA TYR A 392 -2.43 -6.62 -20.19
C TYR A 392 -3.15 -7.61 -19.29
N ARG A 393 -3.62 -7.13 -18.16
CA ARG A 393 -4.57 -7.83 -17.31
C ARG A 393 -5.96 -7.29 -17.53
N ALA A 394 -6.89 -8.17 -17.95
CA ALA A 394 -8.23 -7.77 -18.30
C ALA A 394 -9.08 -7.35 -17.09
N ASP A 395 -9.94 -6.31 -17.26
CA ASP A 395 -10.95 -5.91 -16.26
C ASP A 395 -12.21 -6.79 -16.40
N ASN A 396 -12.08 -8.07 -16.09
CA ASN A 396 -13.16 -9.06 -16.19
C ASN A 396 -13.44 -9.77 -14.85
N GLY A 397 -12.83 -9.30 -13.76
CA GLY A 397 -13.01 -9.89 -12.42
C GLY A 397 -12.27 -11.21 -12.18
N ASN A 398 -11.51 -11.73 -13.18
CA ASN A 398 -10.81 -13.00 -13.10
C ASN A 398 -9.36 -12.88 -12.59
N SER A 399 -8.91 -11.66 -12.27
CA SER A 399 -7.60 -11.42 -11.66
C SER A 399 -7.78 -10.87 -10.27
N TYR A 400 -7.54 -11.70 -9.26
CA TYR A 400 -7.72 -11.32 -7.87
C TYR A 400 -6.89 -12.17 -6.91
N ARG A 401 -6.68 -11.63 -5.71
CA ARG A 401 -6.33 -12.37 -4.50
C ARG A 401 -7.47 -12.25 -3.50
N ARG A 402 -7.84 -13.34 -2.86
CA ARG A 402 -8.92 -13.38 -1.87
C ARG A 402 -8.48 -14.18 -0.66
N PHE A 403 -8.66 -13.60 0.51
CA PHE A 403 -8.43 -14.25 1.78
C PHE A 403 -9.76 -14.36 2.51
N LYS A 404 -10.06 -15.54 3.04
CA LYS A 404 -11.16 -15.77 3.98
C LYS A 404 -10.54 -16.31 5.25
N THR A 405 -10.68 -15.56 6.33
CA THR A 405 -10.02 -15.87 7.60
C THR A 405 -11.06 -15.97 8.70
N PHE A 406 -11.07 -17.08 9.41
CA PHE A 406 -11.78 -17.28 10.66
C PHE A 406 -10.76 -17.34 11.79
N THR A 407 -11.02 -16.66 12.89
CA THR A 407 -10.16 -16.71 14.08
C THR A 407 -11.01 -16.87 15.35
N GLN A 408 -10.49 -17.64 16.30
CA GLN A 408 -11.04 -17.80 17.63
C GLN A 408 -9.89 -17.71 18.63
N GLU A 409 -10.01 -16.80 19.58
CA GLU A 409 -9.10 -16.68 20.71
C GLU A 409 -9.90 -16.85 22.00
N VAL A 410 -9.39 -17.64 22.94
CA VAL A 410 -9.94 -17.77 24.29
C VAL A 410 -8.78 -17.65 25.27
N ARG A 411 -8.90 -16.81 26.28
CA ARG A 411 -7.89 -16.63 27.31
C ARG A 411 -8.50 -16.44 28.69
N LEU A 412 -7.79 -16.94 29.67
CA LEU A 412 -8.08 -16.79 31.10
C LEU A 412 -6.91 -16.05 31.73
N ASN A 413 -7.19 -15.03 32.48
CA ASN A 413 -6.19 -14.32 33.27
C ASN A 413 -6.71 -14.06 34.67
N GLY A 414 -5.81 -14.04 35.64
CA GLY A 414 -6.15 -13.81 37.03
C GLY A 414 -4.91 -13.85 37.92
N THR A 415 -5.15 -13.81 39.22
CA THR A 415 -4.12 -13.87 40.25
C THR A 415 -4.34 -15.10 41.12
N LEU A 416 -3.25 -15.65 41.63
CA LEU A 416 -3.25 -16.79 42.57
C LEU A 416 -2.38 -16.47 43.79
N PHE A 417 -2.56 -17.22 44.85
CA PHE A 417 -1.78 -17.13 46.10
C PHE A 417 -1.75 -15.73 46.73
N ASN A 418 -2.94 -15.08 46.87
CA ASN A 418 -3.09 -13.71 47.38
C ASN A 418 -2.25 -12.72 46.60
N ASP A 419 -2.48 -12.66 45.30
CA ASP A 419 -1.84 -11.73 44.31
C ASP A 419 -0.32 -11.91 44.16
N ARG A 420 0.24 -13.08 44.54
CA ARG A 420 1.66 -13.37 44.37
C ARG A 420 2.01 -13.94 43.00
N LEU A 421 1.05 -14.47 42.30
CA LEU A 421 1.23 -15.05 40.97
C LEU A 421 0.15 -14.55 40.00
N ASP A 422 0.56 -13.74 39.06
CA ASP A 422 -0.26 -13.37 37.91
C ASP A 422 -0.14 -14.43 36.83
N TYR A 423 -1.25 -14.90 36.30
CA TYR A 423 -1.25 -15.86 35.20
C TYR A 423 -2.09 -15.40 34.03
N LEU A 424 -1.69 -15.82 32.84
CA LEU A 424 -2.44 -15.74 31.60
C LEU A 424 -2.26 -17.05 30.84
N VAL A 425 -3.38 -17.71 30.54
CA VAL A 425 -3.43 -18.94 29.75
C VAL A 425 -4.45 -18.76 28.65
N GLY A 426 -4.11 -19.17 27.44
CA GLY A 426 -5.03 -19.04 26.33
C GLY A 426 -4.77 -20.02 25.21
N GLY A 427 -5.72 -20.11 24.29
CA GLY A 427 -5.65 -20.84 23.06
C GLY A 427 -6.11 -19.97 21.90
N PHE A 428 -5.47 -20.15 20.75
CA PHE A 428 -5.79 -19.45 19.52
C PHE A 428 -5.97 -20.48 18.40
N TYR A 429 -7.03 -20.30 17.63
CA TYR A 429 -7.28 -21.06 16.40
C TYR A 429 -7.50 -20.12 15.23
N SER A 430 -6.90 -20.41 14.09
CA SER A 430 -7.20 -19.71 12.86
C SER A 430 -7.29 -20.65 11.66
N LYS A 431 -8.24 -20.38 10.80
CA LYS A 431 -8.38 -21.03 9.49
C LYS A 431 -8.42 -19.97 8.41
N GLU A 432 -7.49 -20.09 7.45
CA GLU A 432 -7.40 -19.17 6.33
C GLU A 432 -7.48 -19.92 5.00
N LYS A 433 -8.25 -19.37 4.07
CA LYS A 433 -8.28 -19.79 2.67
C LYS A 433 -7.76 -18.67 1.80
N LEU A 434 -6.67 -18.93 1.09
CA LEU A 434 -6.13 -18.07 0.06
C LEU A 434 -6.54 -18.58 -1.32
N GLN A 435 -7.08 -17.70 -2.13
CA GLN A 435 -7.37 -17.92 -3.54
C GLN A 435 -6.66 -16.85 -4.36
N LEU A 436 -5.88 -17.27 -5.34
CA LEU A 436 -5.26 -16.40 -6.33
C LEU A 436 -5.79 -16.77 -7.69
N ALA A 437 -6.18 -15.78 -8.45
CA ALA A 437 -6.54 -15.91 -9.85
C ALA A 437 -5.76 -14.86 -10.65
N GLY A 438 -5.15 -15.24 -11.73
CA GLY A 438 -4.46 -14.37 -12.67
C GLY A 438 -4.99 -14.60 -14.07
N ASN A 439 -5.25 -13.55 -14.79
CA ASN A 439 -5.67 -13.58 -16.19
C ASN A 439 -4.93 -12.50 -16.97
N ASP A 440 -3.66 -12.77 -17.24
CA ASP A 440 -2.84 -11.92 -18.08
C ASP A 440 -3.01 -12.36 -19.55
N LYS A 441 -3.22 -11.39 -20.44
CA LYS A 441 -3.50 -11.58 -21.87
C LYS A 441 -2.41 -10.95 -22.72
N PHE A 442 -2.23 -11.50 -23.89
CA PHE A 442 -1.46 -10.84 -24.95
C PHE A 442 -2.34 -9.83 -25.68
N GLY A 443 -1.81 -8.64 -25.89
CA GLY A 443 -2.48 -7.59 -26.63
C GLY A 443 -2.42 -7.77 -28.15
N THR A 444 -3.09 -6.87 -28.86
CA THR A 444 -3.24 -6.91 -30.32
C THR A 444 -1.92 -6.74 -31.07
N GLN A 445 -0.90 -6.14 -30.45
CA GLN A 445 0.41 -5.90 -31.04
C GLN A 445 1.50 -6.85 -30.52
N TYR A 446 1.13 -7.81 -29.65
CA TYR A 446 2.10 -8.78 -29.10
C TYR A 446 2.87 -9.51 -30.18
N GLY A 447 2.19 -10.04 -31.20
CA GLY A 447 2.82 -10.83 -32.25
C GLY A 447 3.82 -10.01 -33.07
N ALA A 448 3.50 -8.79 -33.40
CA ALA A 448 4.40 -7.86 -34.08
C ALA A 448 5.63 -7.56 -33.21
N PHE A 449 5.42 -7.25 -31.93
CA PHE A 449 6.51 -7.00 -30.98
C PHE A 449 7.43 -8.21 -30.84
N ALA A 450 6.87 -9.41 -30.59
CA ALA A 450 7.62 -10.64 -30.42
C ALA A 450 8.43 -11.01 -31.68
N SER A 451 7.83 -10.89 -32.86
CA SER A 451 8.51 -11.14 -34.13
C SER A 451 9.67 -10.19 -34.34
N CYS A 452 9.45 -8.87 -34.11
CA CYS A 452 10.49 -7.87 -34.22
C CYS A 452 11.65 -8.10 -33.24
N ARG A 453 11.35 -8.57 -32.03
CA ARG A 453 12.36 -8.96 -31.02
C ARG A 453 13.22 -10.13 -31.53
N LEU A 454 12.60 -11.17 -32.06
CA LEU A 454 13.32 -12.32 -32.63
C LEU A 454 14.19 -11.92 -33.81
N VAL A 455 13.66 -11.13 -34.75
CA VAL A 455 14.46 -10.62 -35.89
C VAL A 455 15.67 -9.85 -35.39
N ALA A 456 15.49 -8.97 -34.41
CA ALA A 456 16.58 -8.19 -33.83
C ALA A 456 17.62 -9.07 -33.10
N THR A 457 17.19 -10.15 -32.49
CA THR A 457 18.07 -11.09 -31.79
C THR A 457 18.88 -11.96 -32.75
N ILE A 458 18.27 -12.42 -33.82
CA ILE A 458 18.92 -13.34 -34.80
C ILE A 458 19.83 -12.57 -35.74
N PHE A 459 19.39 -11.44 -36.26
CA PHE A 459 20.11 -10.69 -37.31
C PHE A 459 20.82 -9.44 -36.80
N GLY A 460 20.79 -9.20 -35.49
CA GLY A 460 21.44 -8.02 -34.90
C GLY A 460 20.67 -6.72 -35.12
N PRO A 461 21.33 -5.59 -34.91
CA PRO A 461 20.68 -4.29 -34.74
C PRO A 461 20.15 -3.63 -36.02
N SER A 462 20.39 -4.19 -37.19
CA SER A 462 20.06 -3.54 -38.47
C SER A 462 18.56 -3.29 -38.61
N ALA A 463 18.16 -2.02 -38.59
CA ALA A 463 16.78 -1.60 -38.85
C ALA A 463 16.32 -1.98 -40.30
N ALA A 464 17.27 -2.09 -41.24
CA ALA A 464 16.97 -2.47 -42.63
C ALA A 464 16.36 -3.86 -42.77
N LEU A 465 16.60 -4.76 -41.80
CA LEU A 465 16.09 -6.13 -41.83
C LEU A 465 14.68 -6.26 -41.24
N ARG A 466 14.19 -5.23 -40.58
CA ARG A 466 12.91 -5.22 -39.85
C ARG A 466 11.89 -4.29 -40.53
N ASN A 467 10.65 -4.75 -40.54
CA ASN A 467 9.48 -3.93 -40.84
C ASN A 467 8.31 -4.35 -39.96
N PRO A 468 8.00 -3.61 -38.89
CA PRO A 468 6.93 -3.96 -37.94
C PRO A 468 5.54 -4.10 -38.58
N ALA A 469 5.31 -3.44 -39.71
CA ALA A 469 4.06 -3.54 -40.46
C ALA A 469 3.99 -4.77 -41.38
N ALA A 470 5.12 -5.48 -41.58
CA ALA A 470 5.16 -6.64 -42.44
C ALA A 470 4.98 -7.94 -41.63
N PRO A 471 4.44 -9.02 -42.25
CA PRO A 471 4.39 -10.34 -41.62
C PRO A 471 5.75 -10.77 -41.12
N GLY A 472 5.80 -11.32 -39.90
CA GLY A 472 7.04 -11.74 -39.26
C GLY A 472 8.01 -10.63 -38.91
N CYS A 473 7.62 -9.37 -38.99
CA CYS A 473 8.49 -8.20 -38.84
C CYS A 473 9.70 -8.20 -39.80
N LEU A 474 9.63 -8.93 -40.88
CA LEU A 474 10.70 -9.03 -41.87
C LEU A 474 10.52 -8.02 -42.99
N SER A 475 11.51 -7.13 -43.20
CA SER A 475 11.61 -6.37 -44.43
C SER A 475 11.87 -7.29 -45.62
N PRO A 476 11.71 -6.83 -46.89
CA PRO A 476 12.11 -7.62 -48.06
C PRO A 476 13.57 -8.10 -47.99
N VAL A 477 14.46 -7.21 -47.52
CA VAL A 477 15.88 -7.52 -47.32
C VAL A 477 16.05 -8.57 -46.18
N GLY A 478 15.36 -8.36 -45.06
CA GLY A 478 15.39 -9.30 -43.93
C GLY A 478 14.90 -10.69 -44.32
N ARG A 479 13.84 -10.77 -45.13
CA ARG A 479 13.30 -12.03 -45.63
C ARG A 479 14.30 -12.73 -46.56
N ALA A 480 14.91 -12.01 -47.47
CA ALA A 480 15.94 -12.54 -48.36
C ALA A 480 17.17 -13.05 -47.54
N THR A 481 17.59 -12.27 -46.55
CA THR A 481 18.70 -12.64 -45.66
C THR A 481 18.37 -13.93 -44.88
N LEU A 482 17.17 -14.07 -44.34
CA LEU A 482 16.71 -15.26 -43.62
C LEU A 482 16.74 -16.49 -44.55
N LEU A 483 16.19 -16.35 -45.74
CA LEU A 483 16.17 -17.44 -46.73
C LEU A 483 17.60 -17.89 -47.14
N GLY A 484 18.51 -16.92 -47.33
CA GLY A 484 19.90 -17.19 -47.68
C GLY A 484 20.69 -17.81 -46.54
N ALA A 485 20.54 -17.33 -45.33
CA ALA A 485 21.30 -17.75 -44.16
C ALA A 485 20.94 -19.18 -43.69
N PHE A 486 19.68 -19.57 -43.83
CA PHE A 486 19.17 -20.88 -43.34
C PHE A 486 18.86 -21.89 -44.46
N GLY A 487 19.14 -21.55 -45.71
CA GLY A 487 18.99 -22.45 -46.85
C GLY A 487 17.63 -23.16 -46.88
N PRO A 488 17.57 -24.52 -46.90
CA PRO A 488 16.31 -25.28 -46.98
C PRO A 488 15.34 -25.03 -45.80
N ALA A 489 15.85 -24.62 -44.64
CA ALA A 489 15.01 -24.29 -43.46
C ALA A 489 14.46 -22.86 -43.51
N GLY A 490 15.01 -22.01 -44.37
CA GLY A 490 14.62 -20.60 -44.48
C GLY A 490 13.12 -20.38 -44.68
N PRO A 491 12.45 -21.05 -45.62
CA PRO A 491 11.01 -20.90 -45.84
C PRO A 491 10.16 -21.27 -44.62
N SER A 492 10.50 -22.34 -43.92
CA SER A 492 9.79 -22.77 -42.71
C SER A 492 9.96 -21.79 -41.57
N LEU A 493 11.17 -21.22 -41.41
CA LEU A 493 11.43 -20.20 -40.42
C LEU A 493 10.66 -18.92 -40.76
N ALA A 494 10.66 -18.47 -42.01
CA ALA A 494 9.89 -17.29 -42.44
C ALA A 494 8.38 -17.45 -42.14
N ALA A 495 7.83 -18.63 -42.47
CA ALA A 495 6.44 -18.94 -42.14
C ALA A 495 6.18 -18.97 -40.63
N GLY A 496 7.15 -19.41 -39.82
CA GLY A 496 7.10 -19.36 -38.36
C GLY A 496 7.03 -17.92 -37.82
N PHE A 497 7.86 -17.03 -38.35
CA PHE A 497 7.81 -15.59 -38.02
C PHE A 497 6.48 -14.95 -38.44
N ASP A 498 5.99 -15.26 -39.65
CA ASP A 498 4.71 -14.76 -40.15
C ASP A 498 3.57 -15.19 -39.20
N ARG A 499 3.56 -16.48 -38.79
CA ARG A 499 2.57 -16.99 -37.84
C ARG A 499 2.69 -16.34 -36.47
N LEU A 500 3.91 -16.12 -35.97
CA LEU A 500 4.12 -15.45 -34.69
C LEU A 500 3.54 -14.03 -34.73
N SER A 501 3.72 -13.29 -35.82
CA SER A 501 3.23 -11.91 -35.94
C SER A 501 1.70 -11.79 -35.97
N THR A 502 0.97 -12.88 -36.17
CA THR A 502 -0.50 -12.90 -36.14
C THR A 502 -1.06 -13.24 -34.76
N ILE A 503 -0.21 -13.53 -33.78
CA ILE A 503 -0.65 -13.78 -32.41
C ILE A 503 -1.14 -12.46 -31.81
N ASN A 504 -2.42 -12.40 -31.51
CA ASN A 504 -3.06 -11.26 -30.91
C ASN A 504 -4.20 -11.74 -30.00
N ASP A 505 -4.41 -11.04 -28.90
CA ASP A 505 -5.52 -11.25 -27.94
C ASP A 505 -5.80 -12.73 -27.62
N VAL A 506 -4.73 -13.53 -27.53
CA VAL A 506 -4.82 -14.99 -27.41
C VAL A 506 -5.07 -15.36 -25.96
N GLY A 507 -6.22 -15.99 -25.76
CA GLY A 507 -6.46 -16.92 -24.66
C GLY A 507 -6.58 -16.30 -23.28
N ASP A 508 -7.48 -16.86 -22.50
CA ASP A 508 -7.48 -16.65 -21.04
C ASP A 508 -6.40 -17.53 -20.43
N ASN A 509 -5.24 -16.95 -20.10
CA ASN A 509 -4.24 -17.60 -19.26
C ASN A 509 -4.71 -17.54 -17.80
N LEU A 510 -5.76 -18.30 -17.49
CA LEU A 510 -6.30 -18.35 -16.14
C LEU A 510 -5.43 -19.24 -15.27
N ALA A 511 -4.59 -18.62 -14.44
CA ALA A 511 -3.90 -19.32 -13.38
C ALA A 511 -4.74 -19.27 -12.10
N LEU A 512 -5.04 -20.43 -11.53
CA LEU A 512 -5.76 -20.56 -10.26
C LEU A 512 -4.86 -21.24 -9.24
N TYR A 513 -4.74 -20.63 -8.08
CA TYR A 513 -4.03 -21.18 -6.94
C TYR A 513 -4.92 -21.10 -5.69
N ASN A 514 -5.03 -22.21 -4.96
CA ASN A 514 -5.76 -22.27 -3.70
C ASN A 514 -4.85 -22.82 -2.61
N GLN A 515 -4.86 -22.20 -1.46
CA GLN A 515 -4.13 -22.65 -0.28
C GLN A 515 -5.06 -22.56 0.94
N ASP A 516 -5.15 -23.65 1.68
CA ASP A 516 -5.83 -23.71 2.97
C ASP A 516 -4.78 -23.84 4.07
N SER A 517 -4.88 -23.06 5.12
CA SER A 517 -4.03 -23.17 6.30
C SER A 517 -4.86 -23.18 7.58
N GLU A 518 -4.49 -24.05 8.50
CA GLU A 518 -5.06 -24.13 9.84
C GLU A 518 -3.94 -24.01 10.86
N ASN A 519 -4.18 -23.27 11.95
CA ASN A 519 -3.21 -23.04 13.00
C ASN A 519 -3.91 -23.08 14.37
N TYR A 520 -3.22 -23.64 15.34
CA TYR A 520 -3.70 -23.84 16.70
C TYR A 520 -2.78 -23.16 17.69
#